data_fb0b1d7d74a41d0ed00050644b241694
#
_entry.id   fb0b1d7d74a41d0ed00050644b241694
#
_cell.length_a   1.000
_cell.length_b   1.000
_cell.length_c   1.000
_cell.angle_alpha   90.00
_cell.angle_beta   90.00
_cell.angle_gamma   90.00
#
_symmetry.space_group_name_H-M   'P 1'
#
loop_
_entity.id
_entity.type
_entity.pdbx_description
1 polymer ?
#
loop_
_entity_poly.entity_id
_entity_poly.type
_entity_poly.pdbx_seq_one_letter_code
_entity_poly.pdbx_strand_id
1 'polypeptide(L)'
;MAKKSSAKNELLSLMNLGPATQKDLVLLGITTIADLAQANPDELYERLQKITGIKHDPCVWDVFAAIIHEANTGEKLPWWHWTPIRKARAH
;
A
#
# COMPACT_ATOMS: atom_id res chain seq x y z
N MET A 1 -13.57 -9.83 19.62
CA MET A 1 -12.59 -10.84 19.32
C MET A 1 -11.27 -10.26 18.93
N ALA A 2 -10.23 -10.92 19.30
CA ALA A 2 -8.86 -10.48 19.01
C ALA A 2 -8.55 -10.39 17.53
N LYS A 3 -9.36 -10.98 16.71
CA LYS A 3 -9.08 -11.06 15.28
C LYS A 3 -8.95 -9.72 14.59
N LYS A 4 -9.74 -8.75 15.00
CA LYS A 4 -9.67 -7.43 14.37
C LYS A 4 -8.35 -6.76 14.64
N SER A 5 -7.89 -6.86 15.88
CA SER A 5 -6.60 -6.29 16.24
C SER A 5 -5.49 -7.00 15.48
N SER A 6 -5.62 -8.30 15.34
CA SER A 6 -4.62 -9.09 14.62
C SER A 6 -4.49 -8.65 13.16
N ALA A 7 -5.61 -8.33 12.51
CA ALA A 7 -5.57 -7.89 11.13
C ALA A 7 -4.77 -6.60 10.97
N LYS A 8 -4.94 -5.65 11.87
CA LYS A 8 -4.17 -4.41 11.82
C LYS A 8 -2.70 -4.66 12.07
N ASN A 9 -2.40 -5.52 13.05
CA ASN A 9 -1.02 -5.85 13.35
C ASN A 9 -0.38 -6.60 12.18
N GLU A 10 -1.17 -7.40 11.50
CA GLU A 10 -0.71 -8.13 10.34
C GLU A 10 -0.16 -7.19 9.27
N LEU A 11 -0.90 -6.14 8.95
CA LEU A 11 -0.46 -5.17 7.96
C LEU A 11 0.80 -4.45 8.42
N LEU A 12 0.88 -4.10 9.70
CA LEU A 12 2.04 -3.38 10.23
C LEU A 12 3.32 -4.22 10.21
N SER A 13 3.21 -5.52 10.01
CA SER A 13 4.39 -6.38 9.90
C SER A 13 5.07 -6.24 8.55
N LEU A 14 4.40 -5.63 7.58
CA LEU A 14 4.97 -5.45 6.25
C LEU A 14 6.04 -4.37 6.24
N MET A 15 7.11 -4.63 5.52
CA MET A 15 8.13 -3.62 5.30
C MET A 15 7.52 -2.47 4.51
N ASN A 16 7.95 -1.27 4.74
CA ASN A 16 7.46 -0.06 4.09
C ASN A 16 6.07 0.39 4.53
N LEU A 17 5.43 -0.31 5.45
CA LEU A 17 4.11 0.07 5.90
C LEU A 17 4.20 0.69 7.29
N GLY A 18 4.06 2.01 7.36
CA GLY A 18 4.04 2.73 8.62
C GLY A 18 2.62 3.13 9.00
N PRO A 19 2.47 3.84 10.13
CA PRO A 19 1.13 4.26 10.58
C PRO A 19 0.38 5.11 9.58
N ALA A 20 1.08 5.99 8.84
CA ALA A 20 0.45 6.84 7.85
C ALA A 20 -0.12 6.02 6.71
N THR A 21 0.65 5.05 6.22
CA THR A 21 0.19 4.18 5.14
C THR A 21 -0.96 3.31 5.60
N GLN A 22 -0.91 2.83 6.84
CA GLN A 22 -2.00 2.03 7.38
C GLN A 22 -3.29 2.85 7.40
N LYS A 23 -3.20 4.11 7.79
CA LYS A 23 -4.36 5.00 7.82
C LYS A 23 -4.95 5.14 6.43
N ASP A 24 -4.11 5.30 5.43
CA ASP A 24 -4.56 5.40 4.05
C ASP A 24 -5.26 4.11 3.60
N LEU A 25 -4.70 2.96 3.96
CA LEU A 25 -5.32 1.68 3.60
C LEU A 25 -6.67 1.50 4.25
N VAL A 26 -6.83 1.97 5.49
CA VAL A 26 -8.13 1.91 6.15
C VAL A 26 -9.15 2.73 5.38
N LEU A 27 -8.77 3.92 4.92
CA LEU A 27 -9.65 4.75 4.09
C LEU A 27 -10.05 4.03 2.81
N LEU A 28 -9.16 3.18 2.30
CA LEU A 28 -9.41 2.43 1.07
C LEU A 28 -10.13 1.11 1.31
N GLY A 29 -10.42 0.80 2.57
CA GLY A 29 -11.12 -0.44 2.90
C GLY A 29 -10.23 -1.67 2.95
N ILE A 30 -8.93 -1.47 3.01
CA ILE A 30 -7.96 -2.57 3.06
C ILE A 30 -7.48 -2.76 4.48
N THR A 31 -7.83 -3.88 5.09
CA THR A 31 -7.51 -4.16 6.48
C THR A 31 -6.75 -5.45 6.70
N THR A 32 -6.59 -6.28 5.67
CA THR A 32 -5.87 -7.55 5.80
C THR A 32 -4.83 -7.69 4.69
N ILE A 33 -3.87 -8.59 4.91
CA ILE A 33 -2.88 -8.89 3.88
C ILE A 33 -3.55 -9.50 2.65
N ALA A 34 -4.59 -10.31 2.85
CA ALA A 34 -5.31 -10.90 1.74
C ALA A 34 -5.98 -9.83 0.87
N ASP A 35 -6.57 -8.82 1.50
CA ASP A 35 -7.17 -7.71 0.76
C ASP A 35 -6.10 -6.97 -0.03
N LEU A 36 -4.97 -6.72 0.62
CA LEU A 36 -3.87 -6.00 -0.01
C LEU A 36 -3.29 -6.76 -1.19
N ALA A 37 -3.17 -8.08 -1.07
CA ALA A 37 -2.61 -8.91 -2.12
C ALA A 37 -3.42 -8.85 -3.40
N GLN A 38 -4.71 -8.57 -3.31
CA GLN A 38 -5.60 -8.48 -4.46
C GLN A 38 -5.67 -7.08 -5.05
N ALA A 39 -5.05 -6.11 -4.39
CA ALA A 39 -5.15 -4.72 -4.80
C ALA A 39 -4.18 -4.39 -5.93
N ASN A 40 -4.42 -3.25 -6.56
CA ASN A 40 -3.60 -2.75 -7.65
C ASN A 40 -3.06 -1.37 -7.25
N PRO A 41 -1.74 -1.13 -7.35
CA PRO A 41 -1.18 0.16 -6.90
C PRO A 41 -1.77 1.36 -7.61
N ASP A 42 -2.01 1.25 -8.91
CA ASP A 42 -2.58 2.37 -9.68
C ASP A 42 -3.97 2.71 -9.15
N GLU A 43 -4.77 1.70 -8.94
CA GLU A 43 -6.13 1.88 -8.45
C GLU A 43 -6.14 2.46 -7.03
N LEU A 44 -5.30 1.94 -6.16
CA LEU A 44 -5.24 2.44 -4.80
C LEU A 44 -4.82 3.91 -4.76
N TYR A 45 -3.81 4.24 -5.54
CA TYR A 45 -3.31 5.62 -5.57
C TYR A 45 -4.39 6.57 -6.07
N GLU A 46 -5.07 6.21 -7.14
CA GLU A 46 -6.13 7.03 -7.71
C GLU A 46 -7.30 7.19 -6.75
N ARG A 47 -7.72 6.09 -6.14
CA ARG A 47 -8.84 6.12 -5.19
C ARG A 47 -8.51 6.96 -3.96
N LEU A 48 -7.26 6.88 -3.49
CA LEU A 48 -6.85 7.66 -2.33
C LEU A 48 -6.98 9.14 -2.63
N GLN A 49 -6.54 9.56 -3.81
CA GLN A 49 -6.65 10.97 -4.19
C GLN A 49 -8.09 11.43 -4.28
N LYS A 50 -8.98 10.57 -4.77
CA LYS A 50 -10.40 10.91 -4.83
C LYS A 50 -11.04 11.02 -3.45
N ILE A 51 -10.70 10.09 -2.57
CA ILE A 51 -11.28 10.06 -1.22
C ILE A 51 -10.82 11.27 -0.41
N THR A 52 -9.54 11.61 -0.50
CA THR A 52 -8.99 12.70 0.31
C THR A 52 -9.13 14.06 -0.34
N GLY A 53 -9.39 14.10 -1.64
CA GLY A 53 -9.45 15.34 -2.39
C GLY A 53 -8.11 16.04 -2.54
N ILE A 54 -7.03 15.32 -2.30
CA ILE A 54 -5.67 15.86 -2.33
C ILE A 54 -4.82 15.05 -3.29
N LYS A 55 -3.96 15.72 -4.03
CA LYS A 55 -2.98 15.03 -4.85
C LYS A 55 -1.83 14.59 -3.96
N HIS A 56 -1.55 13.29 -3.95
CA HIS A 56 -0.50 12.72 -3.12
C HIS A 56 0.83 12.66 -3.86
N ASP A 57 1.92 12.62 -3.09
CA ASP A 57 3.25 12.45 -3.64
C ASP A 57 3.31 11.14 -4.42
N PRO A 58 3.91 11.13 -5.62
CA PRO A 58 4.02 9.88 -6.40
C PRO A 58 4.70 8.74 -5.66
N CYS A 59 5.53 9.03 -4.67
CA CYS A 59 6.17 7.99 -3.87
C CYS A 59 5.16 7.12 -3.13
N VAL A 60 3.95 7.61 -2.92
CA VAL A 60 2.89 6.83 -2.30
C VAL A 60 2.56 5.61 -3.17
N TRP A 61 2.59 5.79 -4.50
CA TRP A 61 2.40 4.67 -5.41
C TRP A 61 3.50 3.62 -5.21
N ASP A 62 4.74 4.07 -5.04
CA ASP A 62 5.87 3.16 -4.85
C ASP A 62 5.67 2.33 -3.58
N VAL A 63 5.21 2.97 -2.52
CA VAL A 63 4.93 2.27 -1.26
C VAL A 63 3.83 1.24 -1.46
N PHE A 64 2.75 1.61 -2.15
CA PHE A 64 1.67 0.67 -2.42
C PHE A 64 2.18 -0.53 -3.22
N ALA A 65 2.99 -0.29 -4.24
CA ALA A 65 3.54 -1.37 -5.05
C ALA A 65 4.40 -2.31 -4.19
N ALA A 66 5.21 -1.75 -3.31
CA ALA A 66 6.08 -2.53 -2.46
C ALA A 66 5.31 -3.42 -1.49
N ILE A 67 4.29 -2.86 -0.82
CA ILE A 67 3.53 -3.65 0.15
C ILE A 67 2.65 -4.69 -0.53
N ILE A 68 2.12 -4.38 -1.70
CA ILE A 68 1.34 -5.37 -2.46
C ILE A 68 2.24 -6.52 -2.91
N HIS A 69 3.45 -6.19 -3.36
CA HIS A 69 4.41 -7.22 -3.76
C HIS A 69 4.73 -8.16 -2.58
N GLU A 70 4.99 -7.58 -1.41
CA GLU A 70 5.28 -8.39 -0.22
C GLU A 70 4.07 -9.24 0.18
N ALA A 71 2.86 -8.67 0.07
CA ALA A 71 1.64 -9.41 0.40
C ALA A 71 1.47 -10.64 -0.50
N ASN A 72 1.92 -10.55 -1.75
CA ASN A 72 1.78 -11.65 -2.71
C ASN A 72 2.92 -12.66 -2.67
N THR A 73 4.13 -12.21 -2.38
CA THR A 73 5.32 -13.05 -2.53
C THR A 73 6.08 -13.29 -1.23
N GLY A 74 5.84 -12.46 -0.22
CA GLY A 74 6.62 -12.51 1.02
C GLY A 74 7.98 -11.84 0.88
N GLU A 75 8.31 -11.34 -0.30
CA GLU A 75 9.60 -10.71 -0.53
C GLU A 75 9.61 -9.28 -0.04
N LYS A 76 10.59 -8.93 0.79
CA LYS A 76 10.70 -7.61 1.40
C LYS A 76 11.71 -6.77 0.62
N LEU A 77 11.20 -5.84 -0.17
CA LEU A 77 12.02 -4.92 -0.93
C LEU A 77 11.66 -3.49 -0.51
N PRO A 78 12.64 -2.57 -0.50
CA PRO A 78 12.31 -1.18 -0.14
C PRO A 78 11.45 -0.53 -1.22
N TRP A 79 10.64 0.45 -0.81
CA TRP A 79 9.71 1.08 -1.73
C TRP A 79 10.42 1.75 -2.92
N TRP A 80 11.63 2.23 -2.75
CA TRP A 80 12.36 2.89 -3.85
C TRP A 80 12.79 1.92 -4.94
N HIS A 81 12.63 0.62 -4.70
CA HIS A 81 12.83 -0.37 -5.75
C HIS A 81 11.88 -0.10 -6.92
N TRP A 82 10.70 0.42 -6.61
CA TRP A 82 9.68 0.70 -7.63
C TRP A 82 9.77 2.10 -8.23
N THR A 83 10.59 2.98 -7.66
CA THR A 83 10.72 4.35 -8.16
C THR A 83 11.13 4.40 -9.63
N PRO A 84 12.18 3.69 -10.08
CA PRO A 84 12.52 3.72 -11.50
C PRO A 84 11.43 3.08 -12.37
N ILE A 85 10.72 2.08 -11.84
CA ILE A 85 9.62 1.44 -12.58
C ILE A 85 8.50 2.45 -12.79
N ARG A 86 8.14 3.19 -11.75
CA ARG A 86 7.12 4.23 -11.85
C ARG A 86 7.53 5.30 -12.84
N LYS A 87 8.77 5.75 -12.75
CA LYS A 87 9.27 6.81 -13.64
C LYS A 87 9.29 6.36 -15.09
N ALA A 88 9.57 5.10 -15.33
CA ALA A 88 9.57 4.58 -16.68
C ALA A 88 8.16 4.52 -17.29
N ARG A 89 7.15 4.40 -16.43
CA ARG A 89 5.75 4.35 -16.87
C ARG A 89 5.13 5.72 -17.04
N ALA A 90 5.63 6.69 -16.28
CA ALA A 90 5.08 8.04 -16.27
C ALA A 90 5.58 8.83 -17.46
N HIS A 91 4.68 9.44 -18.21
CA HIS A 91 5.07 10.31 -19.31
C HIS A 91 3.88 10.86 -20.05
#